data_32d51529c3ccb875a7c928cab8fe389d
#
_entry.id   32d51529c3ccb875a7c928cab8fe389d
#
_cell.length_a   1.000
_cell.length_b   1.000
_cell.length_c   1.000
_cell.angle_alpha   90.00
_cell.angle_beta   90.00
_cell.angle_gamma   90.00
#
_symmetry.space_group_name_H-M   'P 1'
#
loop_
_entity.id
_entity.type
_entity.pdbx_description
1 polymer ?
#
loop_
_entity_poly.entity_id
_entity_poly.type
_entity_poly.pdbx_seq_one_letter_code
_entity_poly.pdbx_strand_id
1 'polypeptide(L)'
;MRKYELFEMGDRETIMDMYTRFTHITNELKSLGKAFTTEELVRKILRFLPRNWEAKVTAIQEAKDLKTLSLDELIGNLQTYELRRNSQQQEETEKRSWLDSQNYGRRYLRSG
;
A
#
# COMPACT_ATOMS: atom_id res chain seq x y z
N MET A 1 21.74 3.71 -9.50
CA MET A 1 21.10 2.56 -10.17
C MET A 1 20.70 1.48 -9.18
N ARG A 2 21.62 1.05 -8.32
CA ARG A 2 21.36 0.01 -7.34
C ARG A 2 20.18 0.34 -6.42
N LYS A 3 20.10 1.56 -5.94
CA LYS A 3 19.00 2.01 -5.05
C LYS A 3 17.63 1.88 -5.73
N TYR A 4 17.57 2.18 -7.01
CA TYR A 4 16.34 2.08 -7.79
C TYR A 4 15.96 0.62 -8.04
N GLU A 5 16.92 -0.21 -8.41
CA GLU A 5 16.70 -1.63 -8.72
C GLU A 5 16.28 -2.42 -7.48
N LEU A 6 16.84 -2.09 -6.32
CA LEU A 6 16.59 -2.78 -5.06
C LEU A 6 15.49 -2.14 -4.24
N PHE A 7 14.81 -1.12 -4.79
CA PHE A 7 13.78 -0.41 -4.07
C PHE A 7 12.58 -1.31 -3.80
N GLU A 8 12.17 -1.36 -2.56
CA GLU A 8 10.98 -2.10 -2.12
C GLU A 8 10.24 -1.28 -1.07
N MET A 9 8.93 -1.44 -1.02
CA MET A 9 8.12 -0.86 0.04
C MET A 9 8.20 -1.75 1.28
N GLY A 10 8.47 -1.14 2.43
CA GLY A 10 8.49 -1.86 3.71
C GLY A 10 7.08 -2.32 4.13
N ASP A 11 7.02 -3.41 4.89
CA ASP A 11 5.74 -4.00 5.33
C ASP A 11 4.89 -3.03 6.16
N ARG A 12 5.56 -2.14 6.91
CA ARG A 12 4.89 -1.15 7.77
C ARG A 12 4.95 0.25 7.21
N GLU A 13 5.51 0.41 6.04
CA GLU A 13 5.63 1.71 5.39
C GLU A 13 4.29 2.14 4.81
N THR A 14 3.97 3.44 4.93
CA THR A 14 2.79 4.00 4.28
C THR A 14 3.08 4.28 2.81
N ILE A 15 2.02 4.38 2.01
CA ILE A 15 2.16 4.71 0.58
C ILE A 15 2.86 6.07 0.41
N MET A 16 2.52 7.07 1.23
CA MET A 16 3.15 8.39 1.14
C MET A 16 4.64 8.34 1.46
N ASP A 17 5.02 7.62 2.50
CA ASP A 17 6.43 7.49 2.89
C ASP A 17 7.22 6.78 1.79
N MET A 18 6.66 5.71 1.26
CA MET A 18 7.25 4.98 0.14
C MET A 18 7.42 5.90 -1.07
N TYR A 19 6.37 6.64 -1.42
CA TYR A 19 6.39 7.52 -2.59
C TYR A 19 7.41 8.65 -2.43
N THR A 20 7.54 9.20 -1.23
CA THR A 20 8.55 10.22 -0.93
C THR A 20 9.96 9.68 -1.14
N ARG A 21 10.26 8.49 -0.62
CA ARG A 21 11.54 7.81 -0.83
C ARG A 21 11.80 7.55 -2.30
N PHE A 22 10.79 7.04 -3.00
CA PHE A 22 10.88 6.73 -4.43
C PHE A 22 11.17 7.99 -5.25
N THR A 23 10.46 9.09 -4.96
CA THR A 23 10.65 10.37 -5.63
C THR A 23 12.06 10.90 -5.42
N HIS A 24 12.61 10.76 -4.23
CA HIS A 24 13.99 11.14 -3.93
C HIS A 24 14.97 10.41 -4.85
N ILE A 25 14.81 9.11 -4.96
CA ILE A 25 15.70 8.27 -5.78
C ILE A 25 15.57 8.61 -7.26
N THR A 26 14.35 8.78 -7.77
CA THR A 26 14.13 9.11 -9.19
C THR A 26 14.65 10.50 -9.53
N ASN A 27 14.50 11.48 -8.62
CA ASN A 27 15.04 12.81 -8.81
C ASN A 27 16.57 12.81 -8.83
N GLU A 28 17.19 12.03 -7.94
CA GLU A 28 18.64 11.85 -7.93
C GLU A 28 19.14 11.29 -9.26
N LEU A 29 18.49 10.24 -9.76
CA LEU A 29 18.83 9.64 -11.04
C LEU A 29 18.60 10.61 -12.21
N LYS A 30 17.56 11.40 -12.16
CA LYS A 30 17.26 12.42 -13.16
C LYS A 30 18.37 13.47 -13.22
N SER A 31 18.89 13.88 -12.05
CA SER A 31 20.03 14.81 -11.99
C SER A 31 21.30 14.22 -12.56
N LEU A 32 21.43 12.90 -12.59
CA LEU A 32 22.55 12.18 -13.18
C LEU A 32 22.32 11.84 -14.67
N GLY A 33 21.28 12.40 -15.29
CA GLY A 33 21.00 12.23 -16.72
C GLY A 33 20.08 11.07 -17.05
N LYS A 34 19.51 10.37 -16.06
CA LYS A 34 18.54 9.31 -16.30
C LYS A 34 17.13 9.85 -16.35
N ALA A 35 16.44 9.58 -17.45
CA ALA A 35 15.05 9.96 -17.62
C ALA A 35 14.16 8.71 -17.61
N PHE A 36 13.05 8.78 -16.87
CA PHE A 36 12.06 7.72 -16.81
C PHE A 36 10.73 8.22 -17.35
N THR A 37 10.04 7.38 -18.12
CA THR A 37 8.67 7.69 -18.54
C THR A 37 7.74 7.45 -17.36
N THR A 38 6.56 8.07 -17.39
CA THR A 38 5.53 7.86 -16.38
C THR A 38 5.14 6.36 -16.31
N GLU A 39 5.02 5.72 -17.48
CA GLU A 39 4.70 4.29 -17.56
C GLU A 39 5.73 3.43 -16.83
N GLU A 40 7.02 3.72 -17.03
CA GLU A 40 8.10 2.99 -16.34
C GLU A 40 8.00 3.14 -14.83
N LEU A 41 7.73 4.36 -14.34
CA LEU A 41 7.59 4.63 -12.92
C LEU A 41 6.35 3.94 -12.33
N VAL A 42 5.23 3.97 -13.04
CA VAL A 42 4.00 3.28 -12.65
C VAL A 42 4.24 1.78 -12.52
N ARG A 43 4.84 1.17 -13.53
CA ARG A 43 5.13 -0.26 -13.52
C ARG A 43 6.09 -0.63 -12.40
N LYS A 44 7.09 0.21 -12.14
CA LYS A 44 8.04 -0.03 -11.05
C LYS A 44 7.33 -0.02 -9.69
N ILE A 45 6.47 0.97 -9.45
CA ILE A 45 5.71 1.07 -8.19
C ILE A 45 4.86 -0.18 -7.99
N LEU A 46 4.15 -0.63 -9.01
CA LEU A 46 3.31 -1.83 -8.91
C LEU A 46 4.13 -3.09 -8.62
N ARG A 47 5.38 -3.13 -9.04
CA ARG A 47 6.25 -4.30 -8.83
C ARG A 47 6.84 -4.39 -7.44
N PHE A 48 7.11 -3.25 -6.78
CA PHE A 48 7.79 -3.29 -5.48
C PHE A 48 6.85 -3.27 -4.29
N LEU A 49 5.53 -3.27 -4.51
CA LEU A 49 4.57 -3.37 -3.42
C LEU A 49 4.63 -4.76 -2.76
N PRO A 50 4.44 -4.84 -1.43
CA PRO A 50 4.44 -6.12 -0.73
C PRO A 50 3.34 -7.07 -1.22
N ARG A 51 3.49 -8.35 -0.89
CA ARG A 51 2.54 -9.40 -1.29
C ARG A 51 1.10 -9.12 -0.90
N ASN A 52 0.88 -8.50 0.24
CA ASN A 52 -0.46 -8.18 0.71
C ASN A 52 -1.16 -7.12 -0.16
N TRP A 53 -0.45 -6.52 -1.12
CA TRP A 53 -1.00 -5.60 -2.11
C TRP A 53 -1.30 -6.29 -3.45
N GLU A 54 -0.99 -7.56 -3.59
CA GLU A 54 -1.08 -8.29 -4.87
C GLU A 54 -2.46 -8.21 -5.52
N ALA A 55 -3.52 -8.41 -4.73
CA ALA A 55 -4.89 -8.31 -5.23
C ALA A 55 -5.20 -6.92 -5.78
N LYS A 56 -4.74 -5.87 -5.09
CA LYS A 56 -4.95 -4.48 -5.55
C LYS A 56 -4.13 -4.18 -6.80
N VAL A 57 -2.89 -4.64 -6.85
CA VAL A 57 -2.04 -4.49 -8.05
C VAL A 57 -2.70 -5.13 -9.25
N THR A 58 -3.18 -6.35 -9.12
CA THR A 58 -3.88 -7.05 -10.20
C THR A 58 -5.13 -6.28 -10.63
N ALA A 59 -5.92 -5.78 -9.69
CA ALA A 59 -7.13 -5.01 -9.99
C ALA A 59 -6.80 -3.73 -10.78
N ILE A 60 -5.73 -3.04 -10.43
CA ILE A 60 -5.30 -1.83 -11.15
C ILE A 60 -4.86 -2.21 -12.57
N GLN A 61 -4.06 -3.25 -12.71
CA GLN A 61 -3.57 -3.71 -14.02
C GLN A 61 -4.70 -4.13 -14.95
N GLU A 62 -5.77 -4.73 -14.42
CA GLU A 62 -6.93 -5.14 -15.20
C GLU A 62 -7.87 -3.98 -15.53
N ALA A 63 -8.01 -3.02 -14.62
CA ALA A 63 -8.97 -1.93 -14.75
C ALA A 63 -8.42 -0.70 -15.47
N LYS A 64 -7.11 -0.50 -15.49
CA LYS A 64 -6.46 0.71 -16.00
C LYS A 64 -5.43 0.39 -17.07
N ASP A 65 -5.34 1.29 -18.06
CA ASP A 65 -4.26 1.25 -19.04
C ASP A 65 -3.03 1.91 -18.41
N LEU A 66 -1.99 1.13 -18.14
CA LEU A 66 -0.78 1.60 -17.49
C LEU A 66 -0.03 2.65 -18.32
N LYS A 67 -0.27 2.69 -19.63
CA LYS A 67 0.35 3.68 -20.53
C LYS A 67 -0.21 5.08 -20.29
N THR A 68 -1.46 5.18 -19.87
CA THR A 68 -2.15 6.46 -19.68
C THR A 68 -2.37 6.81 -18.21
N LEU A 69 -2.09 5.90 -17.31
CA LEU A 69 -2.25 6.12 -15.88
C LEU A 69 -1.19 7.10 -15.37
N SER A 70 -1.63 8.18 -14.72
CA SER A 70 -0.71 9.14 -14.10
C SER A 70 -0.22 8.64 -12.75
N LEU A 71 0.93 9.16 -12.31
CA LEU A 71 1.47 8.84 -10.98
C LEU A 71 0.52 9.31 -9.87
N ASP A 72 -0.05 10.51 -10.02
CA ASP A 72 -0.98 11.07 -9.05
C ASP A 72 -2.21 10.18 -8.89
N GLU A 73 -2.75 9.70 -9.99
CA GLU A 73 -3.91 8.80 -10.00
C GLU A 73 -3.56 7.47 -9.34
N LEU A 74 -2.40 6.91 -9.69
CA LEU A 74 -1.94 5.65 -9.09
C LEU A 74 -1.77 5.80 -7.58
N ILE A 75 -1.06 6.81 -7.13
CA ILE A 75 -0.80 7.03 -5.70
C ILE A 75 -2.10 7.30 -4.95
N GLY A 76 -3.01 8.08 -5.54
CA GLY A 76 -4.34 8.32 -4.98
C GLY A 76 -5.14 7.04 -4.79
N ASN A 77 -5.12 6.15 -5.78
CA ASN A 77 -5.77 4.83 -5.71
C ASN A 77 -5.17 3.96 -4.60
N LEU A 78 -3.84 3.94 -4.50
CA LEU A 78 -3.15 3.15 -3.49
C LEU A 78 -3.43 3.70 -2.08
N GLN A 79 -3.44 5.02 -1.91
CA GLN A 79 -3.77 5.66 -0.64
C GLN A 79 -5.19 5.34 -0.20
N THR A 80 -6.13 5.41 -1.12
CA THR A 80 -7.54 5.10 -0.83
C THR A 80 -7.69 3.65 -0.38
N TYR A 81 -7.00 2.73 -1.04
CA TYR A 81 -7.01 1.32 -0.66
C TYR A 81 -6.37 1.12 0.72
N GLU A 82 -5.27 1.80 0.99
CA GLU A 82 -4.59 1.73 2.29
C GLU A 82 -5.52 2.20 3.42
N LEU A 83 -6.23 3.30 3.22
CA LEU A 83 -7.18 3.82 4.21
C LEU A 83 -8.33 2.85 4.46
N ARG A 84 -8.89 2.27 3.42
CA ARG A 84 -9.96 1.27 3.54
C ARG A 84 -9.49 0.04 4.30
N ARG A 85 -8.30 -0.42 3.97
CA ARG A 85 -7.70 -1.59 4.60
C ARG A 85 -7.44 -1.36 6.08
N ASN A 86 -6.91 -0.19 6.43
CA ASN A 86 -6.67 0.18 7.82
C ASN A 86 -7.98 0.30 8.60
N SER A 87 -9.00 0.89 7.99
CA SER A 87 -10.33 1.00 8.59
C SER A 87 -10.96 -0.37 8.84
N GLN A 88 -10.85 -1.29 7.88
CA GLN A 88 -11.37 -2.66 8.02
C GLN A 88 -10.65 -3.40 9.14
N GLN A 89 -9.33 -3.29 9.22
CA GLN A 89 -8.55 -3.90 10.30
C GLN A 89 -8.94 -3.35 11.65
N GLN A 90 -9.16 -2.05 11.73
CA GLN A 90 -9.57 -1.39 12.97
C GLN A 90 -10.97 -1.88 13.39
N GLU A 91 -11.91 -1.94 12.47
CA GLU A 91 -13.26 -2.47 12.72
C GLU A 91 -13.23 -3.91 13.20
N GLU A 92 -12.42 -4.74 12.58
CA GLU A 92 -12.26 -6.14 12.98
C GLU A 92 -11.67 -6.25 14.38
N THR A 93 -10.68 -5.42 14.69
CA THR A 93 -10.06 -5.39 16.00
C THR A 93 -11.05 -4.96 17.07
N GLU A 94 -11.83 -3.93 16.82
CA GLU A 94 -12.89 -3.47 17.72
C GLU A 94 -13.96 -4.52 17.91
N LYS A 95 -14.37 -5.18 16.83
CA LYS A 95 -15.36 -6.25 16.85
C LYS A 95 -14.87 -7.44 17.67
N ARG A 96 -13.60 -7.85 17.50
CA ARG A 96 -13.00 -8.92 18.29
C ARG A 96 -12.95 -8.57 19.76
N SER A 97 -12.54 -7.37 20.09
CA SER A 97 -12.48 -6.88 21.45
C SER A 97 -13.86 -6.92 22.11
N TRP A 98 -14.89 -6.48 21.39
CA TRP A 98 -16.27 -6.52 21.85
C TRP A 98 -16.74 -7.97 22.09
N LEU A 99 -16.47 -8.88 21.17
CA LEU A 99 -16.83 -10.28 21.27
C LEU A 99 -16.13 -10.95 22.45
N ASP A 100 -14.85 -10.64 22.66
CA ASP A 100 -14.09 -11.17 23.80
C ASP A 100 -14.68 -10.69 25.12
N SER A 101 -15.08 -9.44 25.21
CA SER A 101 -15.77 -8.88 26.37
C SER A 101 -17.08 -9.59 26.64
N GLN A 102 -17.87 -9.89 25.62
CA GLN A 102 -19.11 -10.62 25.73
C GLN A 102 -18.89 -12.04 26.25
N ASN A 103 -17.89 -12.73 25.70
CA ASN A 103 -17.57 -14.10 26.12
C ASN A 103 -17.08 -14.14 27.57
N TYR A 104 -16.26 -13.17 27.95
CA TYR A 104 -15.78 -13.07 29.34
C TYR A 104 -16.94 -12.85 30.30
N GLY A 105 -17.86 -11.97 29.99
CA GLY A 105 -19.06 -11.70 30.79
C GLY A 105 -19.94 -12.93 30.94
N ARG A 106 -20.13 -13.68 29.86
CA ARG A 106 -20.91 -14.92 29.87
C ARG A 106 -20.31 -15.99 30.79
N ARG A 107 -18.99 -16.16 30.72
CA ARG A 107 -18.28 -17.10 31.57
C ARG A 107 -18.42 -16.73 33.04
N TYR A 108 -18.30 -15.45 33.33
CA TYR A 108 -18.40 -14.94 34.69
C TYR A 108 -19.79 -15.14 35.23
N LEU A 109 -20.82 -14.88 34.45
CA LEU A 109 -22.21 -15.08 34.84
C LEU A 109 -22.57 -16.55 35.06
N ARG A 110 -21.97 -17.47 34.31
CA ARG A 110 -22.20 -18.90 34.45
C ARG A 110 -21.56 -19.47 35.70
N SER A 111 -20.47 -18.93 36.14
CA SER A 111 -19.77 -19.41 37.33
C SER A 111 -20.35 -18.86 38.64
N GLY A 112 -21.30 -17.97 38.54
CA GLY A 112 -22.05 -17.46 39.65
C GLY A 112 -23.39 -18.12 39.71
#